data_73ea399be4809e6bd61177f2869be901
#
_entry.id   73ea399be4809e6bd61177f2869be901
#
_cell.length_a   1.000
_cell.length_b   1.000
_cell.length_c   1.000
_cell.angle_alpha   90.00
_cell.angle_beta   90.00
_cell.angle_gamma   90.00
#
_symmetry.space_group_name_H-M   'P 1'
#
loop_
_entity.id
_entity.type
_entity.pdbx_description
1 polymer ?
#
loop_
_entity_poly.entity_id
_entity_poly.type
_entity_poly.pdbx_seq_one_letter_code
_entity_poly.pdbx_strand_id
1 'polypeptide(L)'
;GAVNEAAIRRQIRIMQDMGANTIRTSHNMPAPEYVRVADEMGMLLAVESFDEWAIPKVDNGYHLYFKDWAAKDLTNLVKHYRNNPSVLMWFIGNEVEEQSVENGSQVAYYLQNIVRALDPTRPISNGMDRPDDVLRNNMAATMHLVGFNYPPFKYQEAYCKLPQRLLLGSETASTLSSRGVYKFPIERKSMAKYPDMQSSSYDVEHCDWSNLPEDDWIHQEDLPYTIGEFIWTGFDYLGEPTPYYEEWPSHSSYFGAVDLAGLPKDRFYLYR
;
A
#
# COMPACT_ATOMS: atom_id res chain seq x y z
N GLY A 1 -1.55 -24.37 -7.50
CA GLY A 1 -2.30 -23.28 -7.02
C GLY A 1 -1.49 -22.03 -6.74
N ALA A 2 -2.21 -20.96 -6.60
CA ALA A 2 -1.62 -19.67 -6.30
C ALA A 2 -1.06 -19.57 -4.86
N VAL A 3 -1.57 -20.39 -3.95
CA VAL A 3 -1.13 -20.43 -2.55
C VAL A 3 -0.13 -21.58 -2.37
N ASN A 4 1.11 -21.23 -2.01
CA ASN A 4 2.19 -22.18 -1.72
C ASN A 4 2.95 -21.71 -0.49
N GLU A 5 2.91 -22.50 0.57
CA GLU A 5 3.51 -22.11 1.86
C GLU A 5 5.02 -21.87 1.76
N ALA A 6 5.76 -22.69 1.01
CA ALA A 6 7.19 -22.50 0.86
C ALA A 6 7.52 -21.17 0.15
N ALA A 7 6.71 -20.77 -0.84
CA ALA A 7 6.85 -19.49 -1.51
C ALA A 7 6.51 -18.32 -0.57
N ILE A 8 5.44 -18.43 0.23
CA ILE A 8 5.06 -17.44 1.24
C ILE A 8 6.19 -17.25 2.25
N ARG A 9 6.74 -18.35 2.80
CA ARG A 9 7.88 -18.29 3.74
C ARG A 9 9.11 -17.62 3.12
N ARG A 10 9.39 -17.91 1.86
CA ARG A 10 10.49 -17.26 1.13
C ARG A 10 10.25 -15.77 0.98
N GLN A 11 9.05 -15.35 0.58
CA GLN A 11 8.70 -13.92 0.43
C GLN A 11 8.83 -13.18 1.75
N ILE A 12 8.25 -13.70 2.83
CA ILE A 12 8.31 -13.07 4.16
C ILE A 12 9.78 -12.97 4.62
N ARG A 13 10.58 -14.02 4.43
CA ARG A 13 12.01 -13.99 4.79
C ARG A 13 12.77 -12.91 4.03
N ILE A 14 12.54 -12.77 2.73
CA ILE A 14 13.18 -11.73 1.92
C ILE A 14 12.81 -10.33 2.44
N MET A 15 11.55 -10.11 2.83
CA MET A 15 11.13 -8.83 3.41
C MET A 15 11.79 -8.59 4.78
N GLN A 16 11.91 -9.62 5.62
CA GLN A 16 12.64 -9.53 6.88
C GLN A 16 14.12 -9.23 6.66
N ASP A 17 14.74 -9.86 5.67
CA ASP A 17 16.14 -9.61 5.29
C ASP A 17 16.36 -8.19 4.79
N MET A 18 15.35 -7.57 4.19
CA MET A 18 15.35 -6.16 3.80
C MET A 18 15.21 -5.22 5.02
N GLY A 19 14.71 -5.73 6.15
CA GLY A 19 14.46 -4.94 7.34
C GLY A 19 12.98 -4.58 7.56
N ALA A 20 12.07 -5.03 6.69
CA ALA A 20 10.64 -4.80 6.88
C ALA A 20 10.12 -5.52 8.12
N ASN A 21 9.35 -4.83 8.94
CA ASN A 21 8.71 -5.37 10.14
C ASN A 21 7.20 -5.62 9.95
N THR A 22 6.60 -5.03 8.94
CA THR A 22 5.17 -5.12 8.66
C THR A 22 4.92 -5.21 7.16
N ILE A 23 3.95 -6.01 6.75
CA ILE A 23 3.50 -6.13 5.36
C ILE A 23 2.03 -5.69 5.28
N ARG A 24 1.69 -4.81 4.35
CA ARG A 24 0.31 -4.49 3.99
C ARG A 24 -0.16 -5.48 2.91
N THR A 25 -1.30 -6.12 3.15
CA THR A 25 -1.85 -7.11 2.20
C THR A 25 -2.73 -6.41 1.17
N SER A 26 -2.10 -5.68 0.28
CA SER A 26 -2.76 -4.89 -0.76
C SER A 26 -3.34 -5.77 -1.88
N HIS A 27 -4.57 -5.61 -2.30
CA HIS A 27 -5.63 -4.76 -1.70
C HIS A 27 -6.85 -5.61 -1.42
N ASN A 28 -6.65 -6.78 -0.81
CA ASN A 28 -7.69 -7.79 -0.57
C ASN A 28 -7.38 -8.64 0.67
N MET A 29 -8.38 -9.41 1.10
CA MET A 29 -8.21 -10.38 2.17
C MET A 29 -7.09 -11.38 1.83
N PRO A 30 -6.06 -11.52 2.67
CA PRO A 30 -4.98 -12.49 2.45
C PRO A 30 -5.47 -13.93 2.62
N ALA A 31 -4.74 -14.87 2.01
CA ALA A 31 -4.97 -16.30 2.24
C ALA A 31 -4.69 -16.68 3.70
N PRO A 32 -5.44 -17.62 4.30
CA PRO A 32 -5.21 -18.07 5.67
C PRO A 32 -3.78 -18.55 5.93
N GLU A 33 -3.18 -19.22 4.95
CA GLU A 33 -1.80 -19.70 5.01
C GLU A 33 -0.81 -18.54 5.14
N TYR A 34 -1.09 -17.40 4.49
CA TYR A 34 -0.23 -16.22 4.57
C TYR A 34 -0.20 -15.67 6.00
N VAL A 35 -1.38 -15.50 6.61
CA VAL A 35 -1.49 -14.98 7.97
C VAL A 35 -0.88 -15.94 8.99
N ARG A 36 -1.12 -17.25 8.84
CA ARG A 36 -0.51 -18.26 9.71
C ARG A 36 1.02 -18.26 9.61
N VAL A 37 1.57 -18.18 8.41
CA VAL A 37 3.03 -18.11 8.22
C VAL A 37 3.58 -16.81 8.78
N ALA A 38 2.88 -15.69 8.66
CA ALA A 38 3.27 -14.43 9.28
C ALA A 38 3.33 -14.54 10.82
N ASP A 39 2.31 -15.18 11.45
CA ASP A 39 2.34 -15.48 12.87
C ASP A 39 3.57 -16.29 13.29
N GLU A 40 3.87 -17.36 12.53
CA GLU A 40 5.00 -18.26 12.82
C GLU A 40 6.36 -17.59 12.62
N MET A 41 6.47 -16.66 11.68
CA MET A 41 7.72 -15.99 11.35
C MET A 41 7.90 -14.63 12.05
N GLY A 42 6.89 -14.15 12.78
CA GLY A 42 6.95 -12.89 13.51
C GLY A 42 6.88 -11.65 12.59
N MET A 43 6.25 -11.76 11.41
CA MET A 43 5.99 -10.64 10.52
C MET A 43 4.64 -10.02 10.84
N LEU A 44 4.60 -8.72 11.13
CA LEU A 44 3.34 -8.02 11.35
C LEU A 44 2.59 -7.78 10.03
N LEU A 45 1.27 -7.68 10.13
CA LEU A 45 0.39 -7.47 8.98
C LEU A 45 -0.55 -6.29 9.19
N ALA A 46 -0.62 -5.42 8.19
CA ALA A 46 -1.72 -4.50 7.97
C ALA A 46 -2.69 -5.17 7.00
N VAL A 47 -3.77 -5.74 7.54
CA VAL A 47 -4.70 -6.58 6.76
C VAL A 47 -5.75 -5.70 6.09
N GLU A 48 -5.83 -5.80 4.77
CA GLU A 48 -6.71 -4.99 3.94
C GLU A 48 -7.89 -5.78 3.39
N SER A 49 -9.04 -5.09 3.24
CA SER A 49 -10.30 -5.73 2.82
C SER A 49 -10.64 -5.47 1.36
N PHE A 50 -10.59 -4.20 0.92
CA PHE A 50 -11.14 -3.77 -0.36
C PHE A 50 -10.21 -2.79 -1.09
N ASP A 51 -10.06 -2.96 -2.40
CA ASP A 51 -9.48 -1.94 -3.27
C ASP A 51 -10.51 -0.90 -3.75
N GLU A 52 -11.79 -1.25 -3.73
CA GLU A 52 -12.89 -0.45 -4.26
C GLU A 52 -14.12 -0.56 -3.34
N TRP A 53 -14.90 0.54 -3.23
CA TRP A 53 -16.18 0.52 -2.52
C TRP A 53 -17.37 0.56 -3.49
N ALA A 54 -18.34 1.45 -3.26
CA ALA A 54 -19.57 1.51 -4.03
C ALA A 54 -19.43 2.29 -5.35
N ILE A 55 -18.47 3.22 -5.43
CA ILE A 55 -18.19 3.98 -6.67
C ILE A 55 -17.11 3.20 -7.45
N PRO A 56 -17.35 2.91 -8.74
CA PRO A 56 -16.45 2.07 -9.52
C PRO A 56 -15.10 2.74 -9.83
N LYS A 57 -14.02 1.99 -9.65
CA LYS A 57 -12.70 2.28 -10.23
C LYS A 57 -12.55 1.65 -11.62
N VAL A 58 -13.13 0.46 -11.79
CA VAL A 58 -13.08 -0.35 -13.02
C VAL A 58 -14.44 -1.01 -13.29
N ASP A 59 -14.73 -1.33 -14.55
CA ASP A 59 -16.04 -1.85 -14.98
C ASP A 59 -16.49 -3.13 -14.26
N ASN A 60 -15.56 -4.04 -13.95
CA ASN A 60 -15.83 -5.33 -13.31
C ASN A 60 -15.31 -5.37 -11.86
N GLY A 61 -15.33 -4.24 -11.17
CA GLY A 61 -14.84 -4.10 -9.81
C GLY A 61 -15.81 -4.57 -8.73
N TYR A 62 -15.37 -4.41 -7.48
CA TYR A 62 -16.14 -4.83 -6.30
C TYR A 62 -17.40 -3.99 -6.08
N HIS A 63 -17.51 -2.79 -6.65
CA HIS A 63 -18.72 -1.94 -6.59
C HIS A 63 -19.99 -2.69 -6.98
N LEU A 64 -19.90 -3.67 -7.88
CA LEU A 64 -21.03 -4.54 -8.29
C LEU A 64 -21.62 -5.35 -7.12
N TYR A 65 -20.82 -5.63 -6.10
CA TYR A 65 -21.16 -6.45 -4.95
C TYR A 65 -21.22 -5.66 -3.64
N PHE A 66 -20.66 -4.48 -3.59
CA PHE A 66 -20.44 -3.71 -2.37
C PHE A 66 -21.68 -3.59 -1.50
N LYS A 67 -22.82 -3.22 -2.09
CA LYS A 67 -24.09 -3.01 -1.38
C LYS A 67 -24.55 -4.26 -0.61
N ASP A 68 -24.39 -5.44 -1.20
CA ASP A 68 -24.95 -6.69 -0.68
C ASP A 68 -23.91 -7.50 0.12
N TRP A 69 -22.63 -7.27 -0.12
CA TRP A 69 -21.56 -8.12 0.38
C TRP A 69 -20.54 -7.43 1.30
N ALA A 70 -20.35 -6.11 1.22
CA ALA A 70 -19.29 -5.44 1.98
C ALA A 70 -19.34 -5.73 3.49
N ALA A 71 -20.53 -5.68 4.09
CA ALA A 71 -20.67 -6.01 5.52
C ALA A 71 -20.34 -7.47 5.84
N LYS A 72 -20.71 -8.40 4.96
CA LYS A 72 -20.47 -9.83 5.13
C LYS A 72 -18.97 -10.14 5.00
N ASP A 73 -18.33 -9.60 3.94
CA ASP A 73 -16.95 -9.87 3.64
C ASP A 73 -16.02 -9.23 4.68
N LEU A 74 -16.29 -7.99 5.09
CA LEU A 74 -15.54 -7.34 6.15
C LEU A 74 -15.73 -8.03 7.50
N THR A 75 -16.95 -8.48 7.81
CA THR A 75 -17.22 -9.27 9.02
C THR A 75 -16.44 -10.58 9.00
N ASN A 76 -16.44 -11.28 7.85
CA ASN A 76 -15.71 -12.52 7.67
C ASN A 76 -14.21 -12.30 7.85
N LEU A 77 -13.62 -11.30 7.21
CA LEU A 77 -12.21 -10.97 7.32
C LEU A 77 -11.80 -10.74 8.79
N VAL A 78 -12.52 -9.85 9.49
CA VAL A 78 -12.17 -9.53 10.88
C VAL A 78 -12.36 -10.73 11.80
N LYS A 79 -13.46 -11.46 11.70
CA LYS A 79 -13.68 -12.69 12.50
C LYS A 79 -12.62 -13.76 12.25
N HIS A 80 -12.15 -13.86 11.01
CA HIS A 80 -11.16 -14.87 10.63
C HIS A 80 -9.80 -14.57 11.26
N TYR A 81 -9.38 -13.30 11.27
CA TYR A 81 -8.00 -12.95 11.60
C TYR A 81 -7.81 -12.17 12.91
N ARG A 82 -8.85 -11.72 13.59
CA ARG A 82 -8.71 -10.93 14.84
C ARG A 82 -7.95 -11.61 15.98
N ASN A 83 -7.82 -12.93 15.94
CA ASN A 83 -7.07 -13.71 16.93
C ASN A 83 -5.63 -14.03 16.50
N ASN A 84 -5.21 -13.60 15.31
CA ASN A 84 -3.84 -13.79 14.84
C ASN A 84 -2.94 -12.70 15.40
N PRO A 85 -1.85 -13.04 16.10
CA PRO A 85 -0.96 -12.06 16.72
C PRO A 85 -0.19 -11.21 15.72
N SER A 86 -0.01 -11.67 14.48
CA SER A 86 0.61 -10.88 13.40
C SER A 86 -0.24 -9.69 12.97
N VAL A 87 -1.55 -9.73 13.12
CA VAL A 87 -2.42 -8.64 12.66
C VAL A 87 -2.25 -7.41 13.55
N LEU A 88 -1.65 -6.37 12.99
CA LEU A 88 -1.37 -5.10 13.67
C LEU A 88 -2.52 -4.10 13.52
N MET A 89 -3.08 -4.00 12.31
CA MET A 89 -4.12 -3.03 11.98
C MET A 89 -5.01 -3.51 10.83
N TRP A 90 -6.14 -2.84 10.64
CA TRP A 90 -7.11 -3.10 9.58
C TRP A 90 -7.11 -1.97 8.57
N PHE A 91 -7.06 -2.30 7.29
CA PHE A 91 -7.33 -1.37 6.20
C PHE A 91 -8.69 -1.68 5.58
N ILE A 92 -9.55 -0.67 5.49
CA ILE A 92 -10.93 -0.83 5.01
C ILE A 92 -11.12 -0.44 3.55
N GLY A 93 -10.08 0.06 2.91
CA GLY A 93 -10.10 0.44 1.49
C GLY A 93 -8.76 0.99 1.03
N ASN A 94 -8.64 1.11 -0.29
CA ASN A 94 -7.49 1.71 -0.98
C ASN A 94 -7.97 2.63 -2.08
N GLU A 95 -7.52 3.88 -2.09
CA GLU A 95 -7.74 4.86 -3.17
C GLU A 95 -9.18 4.88 -3.72
N VAL A 96 -10.13 4.71 -2.82
CA VAL A 96 -11.55 4.59 -3.18
C VAL A 96 -12.09 5.90 -3.75
N GLU A 97 -12.99 5.83 -4.73
CA GLU A 97 -13.56 7.02 -5.36
C GLU A 97 -14.43 7.87 -4.42
N GLU A 98 -14.88 7.28 -3.32
CA GLU A 98 -15.61 7.98 -2.24
C GLU A 98 -14.81 9.09 -1.58
N GLN A 99 -13.49 9.13 -1.75
CA GLN A 99 -12.63 10.22 -1.28
C GLN A 99 -13.10 11.59 -1.83
N SER A 100 -13.62 11.63 -3.04
CA SER A 100 -13.96 12.88 -3.74
C SER A 100 -15.41 13.31 -3.58
N VAL A 101 -16.24 12.55 -2.86
CA VAL A 101 -17.67 12.89 -2.66
C VAL A 101 -17.95 13.30 -1.21
N GLU A 102 -18.95 14.17 -1.02
CA GLU A 102 -19.28 14.72 0.30
C GLU A 102 -19.69 13.68 1.34
N ASN A 103 -20.35 12.60 0.91
CA ASN A 103 -20.76 11.51 1.80
C ASN A 103 -19.75 10.39 1.96
N GLY A 104 -18.55 10.52 1.43
CA GLY A 104 -17.49 9.50 1.55
C GLY A 104 -17.13 9.16 2.99
N SER A 105 -17.13 10.17 3.88
CA SER A 105 -16.92 9.96 5.32
C SER A 105 -17.98 9.06 5.96
N GLN A 106 -19.23 9.05 5.45
CA GLN A 106 -20.30 8.19 5.98
C GLN A 106 -20.08 6.72 5.62
N VAL A 107 -19.60 6.45 4.41
CA VAL A 107 -19.25 5.08 3.98
C VAL A 107 -18.06 4.57 4.81
N ALA A 108 -17.03 5.40 4.96
CA ALA A 108 -15.88 5.10 5.80
C ALA A 108 -16.28 4.78 7.24
N TYR A 109 -17.16 5.61 7.82
CA TYR A 109 -17.67 5.40 9.18
C TYR A 109 -18.51 4.12 9.32
N TYR A 110 -19.34 3.82 8.32
CA TYR A 110 -20.11 2.58 8.27
C TYR A 110 -19.21 1.34 8.33
N LEU A 111 -18.18 1.28 7.48
CA LEU A 111 -17.24 0.15 7.46
C LEU A 111 -16.43 0.05 8.77
N GLN A 112 -15.97 1.19 9.30
CA GLN A 112 -15.26 1.22 10.57
C GLN A 112 -16.11 0.68 11.73
N ASN A 113 -17.42 0.98 11.77
CA ASN A 113 -18.30 0.48 12.82
C ASN A 113 -18.43 -1.04 12.80
N ILE A 114 -18.40 -1.66 11.61
CA ILE A 114 -18.36 -3.13 11.49
C ILE A 114 -17.08 -3.67 12.14
N VAL A 115 -15.93 -3.09 11.81
CA VAL A 115 -14.65 -3.53 12.38
C VAL A 115 -14.62 -3.31 13.88
N ARG A 116 -14.98 -2.11 14.38
CA ARG A 116 -14.98 -1.78 15.81
C ARG A 116 -15.86 -2.69 16.65
N ALA A 117 -17.02 -3.10 16.10
CA ALA A 117 -17.92 -4.02 16.78
C ALA A 117 -17.33 -5.44 16.93
N LEU A 118 -16.38 -5.81 16.09
CA LEU A 118 -15.77 -7.15 16.05
C LEU A 118 -14.38 -7.19 16.68
N ASP A 119 -13.62 -6.11 16.54
CA ASP A 119 -12.29 -5.92 17.11
C ASP A 119 -12.05 -4.44 17.48
N PRO A 120 -12.30 -4.08 18.73
CA PRO A 120 -12.05 -2.72 19.21
C PRO A 120 -10.57 -2.46 19.59
N THR A 121 -9.70 -3.44 19.42
CA THR A 121 -8.33 -3.40 19.95
C THR A 121 -7.29 -2.88 18.96
N ARG A 122 -7.56 -2.97 17.65
CA ARG A 122 -6.63 -2.57 16.59
C ARG A 122 -7.06 -1.30 15.88
N PRO A 123 -6.10 -0.47 15.47
CA PRO A 123 -6.43 0.72 14.67
C PRO A 123 -6.96 0.36 13.29
N ILE A 124 -7.76 1.28 12.75
CA ILE A 124 -8.36 1.18 11.42
C ILE A 124 -7.83 2.32 10.58
N SER A 125 -7.41 2.01 9.34
CA SER A 125 -6.90 2.95 8.36
C SER A 125 -7.55 2.74 6.98
N ASN A 126 -7.21 3.61 6.06
CA ASN A 126 -7.52 3.54 4.63
C ASN A 126 -6.35 4.14 3.86
N GLY A 127 -5.98 3.58 2.72
CA GLY A 127 -5.02 4.19 1.81
C GLY A 127 -5.68 5.33 1.04
N MET A 128 -5.21 6.56 1.20
CA MET A 128 -5.83 7.75 0.61
C MET A 128 -4.83 8.54 -0.23
N ASP A 129 -5.12 8.69 -1.52
CA ASP A 129 -4.28 9.41 -2.50
C ASP A 129 -4.77 10.85 -2.79
N ARG A 130 -5.96 11.23 -2.28
CA ARG A 130 -6.57 12.55 -2.48
C ARG A 130 -6.64 13.36 -1.18
N PRO A 131 -5.51 13.81 -0.63
CA PRO A 131 -5.45 14.41 0.70
C PRO A 131 -6.32 15.65 0.84
N ASP A 132 -6.41 16.50 -0.17
CA ASP A 132 -7.23 17.73 -0.12
C ASP A 132 -8.73 17.41 -0.02
N ASP A 133 -9.19 16.38 -0.72
CA ASP A 133 -10.58 15.94 -0.69
C ASP A 133 -10.95 15.32 0.66
N VAL A 134 -10.13 14.38 1.15
CA VAL A 134 -10.43 13.69 2.42
C VAL A 134 -10.27 14.58 3.65
N LEU A 135 -9.47 15.63 3.56
CA LEU A 135 -9.40 16.68 4.59
C LEU A 135 -10.62 17.61 4.54
N ARG A 136 -11.15 17.91 3.33
CA ARG A 136 -12.31 18.76 3.13
C ARG A 136 -13.61 18.10 3.59
N ASN A 137 -13.84 16.82 3.22
CA ASN A 137 -15.08 16.11 3.53
C ASN A 137 -15.03 15.33 4.86
N ASN A 138 -13.97 15.50 5.63
CA ASN A 138 -13.72 14.83 6.92
C ASN A 138 -13.55 13.30 6.85
N MET A 139 -13.36 12.70 5.71
CA MET A 139 -13.13 11.25 5.63
C MET A 139 -11.87 10.83 6.39
N ALA A 140 -10.77 11.57 6.23
CA ALA A 140 -9.53 11.32 6.98
C ALA A 140 -9.73 11.46 8.50
N ALA A 141 -10.56 12.40 8.95
CA ALA A 141 -10.84 12.60 10.37
C ALA A 141 -11.61 11.45 11.03
N THR A 142 -12.25 10.58 10.25
CA THR A 142 -12.93 9.39 10.78
C THR A 142 -11.98 8.24 11.12
N MET A 143 -10.78 8.20 10.54
CA MET A 143 -9.83 7.10 10.72
C MET A 143 -9.16 7.16 12.10
N HIS A 144 -8.82 5.99 12.66
CA HIS A 144 -7.97 5.93 13.85
C HIS A 144 -6.54 6.35 13.53
N LEU A 145 -6.05 5.93 12.37
CA LEU A 145 -4.76 6.23 11.81
C LEU A 145 -4.94 6.68 10.36
N VAL A 146 -4.42 7.83 10.01
CA VAL A 146 -4.57 8.37 8.65
C VAL A 146 -3.49 7.83 7.75
N GLY A 147 -3.86 7.02 6.77
CA GLY A 147 -2.97 6.51 5.73
C GLY A 147 -3.01 7.38 4.49
N PHE A 148 -1.87 7.90 4.06
CA PHE A 148 -1.74 8.61 2.79
C PHE A 148 -0.87 7.83 1.81
N ASN A 149 -1.35 7.76 0.56
CA ASN A 149 -0.60 7.23 -0.56
C ASN A 149 0.08 8.38 -1.30
N TYR A 150 1.42 8.40 -1.30
CA TYR A 150 2.33 9.28 -2.06
C TYR A 150 2.42 10.79 -1.72
N PRO A 151 1.58 11.50 -0.96
CA PRO A 151 1.77 12.93 -0.75
C PRO A 151 2.50 13.29 0.57
N PRO A 152 3.80 12.99 0.76
CA PRO A 152 4.51 13.27 2.00
C PRO A 152 4.53 14.78 2.33
N PHE A 153 4.50 15.64 1.32
CA PHE A 153 4.43 17.09 1.47
C PHE A 153 3.10 17.61 2.09
N LYS A 154 2.07 16.75 2.19
CA LYS A 154 0.78 17.07 2.84
C LYS A 154 0.75 16.69 4.32
N TYR A 155 1.74 16.00 4.84
CA TYR A 155 1.71 15.49 6.23
C TYR A 155 1.63 16.62 7.26
N GLN A 156 2.39 17.69 7.10
CA GLN A 156 2.33 18.84 8.02
C GLN A 156 0.95 19.51 8.02
N GLU A 157 0.34 19.69 6.86
CA GLU A 157 -1.02 20.25 6.74
C GLU A 157 -2.05 19.34 7.42
N ALA A 158 -1.99 18.05 7.14
CA ALA A 158 -2.89 17.05 7.73
C ALA A 158 -2.74 17.00 9.26
N TYR A 159 -1.50 16.99 9.76
CA TYR A 159 -1.24 17.04 11.20
C TYR A 159 -1.91 18.23 11.89
N CYS A 160 -1.88 19.40 11.27
CA CYS A 160 -2.52 20.60 11.83
C CYS A 160 -4.05 20.55 11.81
N LYS A 161 -4.64 19.87 10.82
CA LYS A 161 -6.10 19.84 10.62
C LYS A 161 -6.79 18.66 11.29
N LEU A 162 -6.12 17.54 11.46
CA LEU A 162 -6.72 16.29 11.90
C LEU A 162 -6.69 16.13 13.43
N PRO A 163 -7.80 15.66 14.05
CA PRO A 163 -7.89 15.54 15.49
C PRO A 163 -6.96 14.48 16.09
N GLN A 164 -6.71 13.37 15.37
CA GLN A 164 -5.86 12.27 15.83
C GLN A 164 -4.37 12.59 15.74
N ARG A 165 -3.97 13.52 14.86
CA ARG A 165 -2.58 13.95 14.70
C ARG A 165 -1.57 12.82 14.56
N LEU A 166 -1.94 11.78 13.83
CA LEU A 166 -1.12 10.59 13.63
C LEU A 166 -1.25 10.12 12.19
N LEU A 167 -0.13 10.02 11.49
CA LEU A 167 -0.06 9.76 10.06
C LEU A 167 0.77 8.51 9.75
N LEU A 168 0.46 7.89 8.63
CA LEU A 168 1.14 6.73 8.07
C LEU A 168 1.30 6.94 6.56
N GLY A 169 2.47 6.68 6.02
CA GLY A 169 2.64 6.46 4.59
C GLY A 169 2.05 5.10 4.23
N SER A 170 0.79 5.06 3.80
CA SER A 170 0.13 3.79 3.47
C SER A 170 0.58 3.21 2.15
N GLU A 171 1.05 4.06 1.25
CA GLU A 171 1.89 3.72 0.10
C GLU A 171 2.89 4.83 -0.14
N THR A 172 4.15 4.48 -0.32
CA THR A 172 5.23 5.43 -0.58
C THR A 172 6.11 4.96 -1.73
N ALA A 173 6.97 5.81 -2.22
CA ALA A 173 7.91 5.58 -3.29
C ALA A 173 7.23 5.34 -4.66
N SER A 174 6.91 4.12 -5.07
CA SER A 174 6.65 3.74 -6.46
C SER A 174 7.81 4.15 -7.38
N THR A 175 9.03 3.96 -6.90
CA THR A 175 10.25 4.20 -7.64
C THR A 175 10.43 3.12 -8.69
N LEU A 176 10.75 3.53 -9.92
CA LEU A 176 10.92 2.62 -11.04
C LEU A 176 12.35 2.12 -11.12
N SER A 177 12.56 0.82 -11.20
CA SER A 177 13.88 0.25 -11.52
C SER A 177 13.83 -1.15 -12.09
N SER A 178 14.81 -1.46 -12.92
CA SER A 178 15.10 -2.80 -13.42
C SER A 178 16.42 -3.29 -12.80
N ARG A 179 16.43 -4.51 -12.29
CA ARG A 179 17.64 -5.05 -11.64
C ARG A 179 18.83 -5.13 -12.59
N GLY A 180 19.94 -4.50 -12.23
CA GLY A 180 21.21 -4.58 -12.97
C GLY A 180 21.27 -3.81 -14.26
N VAL A 181 20.36 -2.87 -14.51
CA VAL A 181 20.35 -2.00 -15.68
C VAL A 181 20.72 -0.57 -15.27
N TYR A 182 21.77 -0.01 -15.83
CA TYR A 182 22.28 1.30 -15.47
C TYR A 182 22.22 2.26 -16.65
N LYS A 183 21.44 3.32 -16.52
CA LYS A 183 21.24 4.34 -17.56
C LYS A 183 22.08 5.59 -17.26
N PHE A 184 22.59 6.22 -18.28
CA PHE A 184 23.36 7.46 -18.22
C PHE A 184 22.75 8.52 -19.13
N PRO A 185 22.86 9.81 -18.75
CA PRO A 185 23.38 10.33 -17.48
C PRO A 185 22.51 9.96 -16.29
N ILE A 186 23.09 9.92 -15.07
CA ILE A 186 22.34 9.67 -13.82
C ILE A 186 21.59 10.96 -13.48
N GLU A 187 20.28 10.96 -13.71
CA GLU A 187 19.42 12.13 -13.52
C GLU A 187 18.07 11.67 -12.99
N ARG A 188 17.48 12.46 -12.10
CA ARG A 188 16.09 12.22 -11.66
C ARG A 188 15.14 12.42 -12.85
N LYS A 189 14.29 11.43 -13.10
CA LYS A 189 13.34 11.44 -14.20
C LYS A 189 11.98 10.88 -13.78
N SER A 190 10.93 11.60 -14.15
CA SER A 190 9.57 11.08 -14.05
C SER A 190 9.17 10.41 -15.36
N MET A 191 8.55 9.22 -15.26
CA MET A 191 7.97 8.47 -16.40
C MET A 191 8.92 8.22 -17.56
N ALA A 192 10.22 8.04 -17.28
CA ALA A 192 11.22 7.81 -18.32
C ALA A 192 10.98 6.49 -19.06
N LYS A 193 11.05 6.54 -20.38
CA LYS A 193 10.94 5.38 -21.27
C LYS A 193 12.20 5.15 -22.07
N TYR A 194 12.57 3.90 -22.25
CA TYR A 194 13.75 3.48 -23.00
C TYR A 194 13.39 2.41 -24.02
N PRO A 195 14.09 2.36 -25.17
CA PRO A 195 13.81 1.38 -26.23
C PRO A 195 13.94 -0.09 -25.79
N ASP A 196 14.74 -0.36 -24.76
CA ASP A 196 14.93 -1.70 -24.20
C ASP A 196 13.88 -2.07 -23.13
N MET A 197 12.87 -1.23 -22.90
CA MET A 197 11.81 -1.43 -21.91
C MET A 197 12.36 -1.70 -20.49
N GLN A 198 13.47 -1.05 -20.11
CA GLN A 198 14.08 -1.18 -18.80
C GLN A 198 14.25 0.19 -18.15
N SER A 199 14.01 0.27 -16.85
CA SER A 199 14.28 1.45 -16.03
C SER A 199 15.67 1.38 -15.39
N SER A 200 16.21 2.52 -14.96
CA SER A 200 17.53 2.56 -14.35
C SER A 200 17.56 1.94 -12.96
N SER A 201 18.58 1.12 -12.68
CA SER A 201 18.85 0.55 -11.34
C SER A 201 19.33 1.58 -10.32
N TYR A 202 19.66 2.80 -10.76
CA TYR A 202 20.13 3.86 -9.86
C TYR A 202 19.06 4.47 -8.96
N ASP A 203 17.79 4.00 -9.05
CA ASP A 203 16.65 4.49 -8.26
C ASP A 203 16.41 6.01 -8.34
N VAL A 204 16.63 6.57 -9.54
CA VAL A 204 16.41 7.99 -9.85
C VAL A 204 15.18 8.22 -10.73
N GLU A 205 14.43 7.15 -11.02
CA GLU A 205 13.24 7.20 -11.86
C GLU A 205 11.99 6.89 -11.04
N HIS A 206 10.93 7.66 -11.26
CA HIS A 206 9.68 7.55 -10.53
C HIS A 206 8.47 7.83 -11.42
N CYS A 207 7.27 7.52 -10.94
CA CYS A 207 6.02 7.92 -11.58
C CYS A 207 5.73 9.41 -11.35
N ASP A 208 4.79 9.98 -12.11
CA ASP A 208 4.40 11.38 -11.95
C ASP A 208 3.60 11.64 -10.65
N TRP A 209 2.98 10.59 -10.06
CA TRP A 209 2.30 10.65 -8.77
C TRP A 209 3.18 10.28 -7.57
N SER A 210 4.42 9.83 -7.79
CA SER A 210 5.26 9.18 -6.78
C SER A 210 6.59 9.90 -6.54
N ASN A 211 7.39 9.36 -5.65
CA ASN A 211 8.63 9.95 -5.16
C ASN A 211 9.80 8.98 -5.25
N LEU A 212 10.99 9.48 -4.93
CA LEU A 212 12.13 8.64 -4.58
C LEU A 212 12.07 8.27 -3.09
N PRO A 213 12.69 7.16 -2.66
CA PRO A 213 12.67 6.74 -1.26
C PRO A 213 13.13 7.82 -0.27
N GLU A 214 14.14 8.58 -0.64
CA GLU A 214 14.70 9.64 0.20
C GLU A 214 13.72 10.80 0.41
N ASP A 215 12.87 11.11 -0.58
CA ASP A 215 11.83 12.14 -0.44
C ASP A 215 10.79 11.74 0.62
N ASP A 216 10.43 10.47 0.65
CA ASP A 216 9.50 9.94 1.65
C ASP A 216 10.15 9.85 3.03
N TRP A 217 11.39 9.42 3.12
CA TRP A 217 12.11 9.29 4.40
C TRP A 217 12.26 10.60 5.16
N ILE A 218 12.56 11.70 4.49
CA ILE A 218 12.62 13.02 5.12
C ILE A 218 11.33 13.33 5.89
N HIS A 219 10.17 12.91 5.35
CA HIS A 219 8.87 13.12 5.97
C HIS A 219 8.48 12.03 6.99
N GLN A 220 9.19 10.91 7.02
CA GLN A 220 8.96 9.85 8.00
C GLN A 220 9.88 10.01 9.23
N GLU A 221 11.16 10.29 9.01
CA GLU A 221 12.17 10.34 10.06
C GLU A 221 12.09 11.64 10.87
N ASP A 222 11.88 12.76 10.19
CA ASP A 222 11.95 14.10 10.80
C ASP A 222 10.63 14.56 11.44
N LEU A 223 9.52 13.85 11.19
CA LEU A 223 8.20 14.25 11.69
C LEU A 223 7.70 13.27 12.76
N PRO A 224 7.69 13.68 14.05
CA PRO A 224 7.40 12.78 15.18
C PRO A 224 5.94 12.28 15.23
N TYR A 225 5.09 12.75 14.35
CA TYR A 225 3.69 12.34 14.22
C TYR A 225 3.46 11.33 13.07
N THR A 226 4.50 10.94 12.35
CA THR A 226 4.47 9.84 11.38
C THR A 226 4.94 8.56 12.06
N ILE A 227 4.24 7.46 11.83
CA ILE A 227 4.54 6.18 12.50
C ILE A 227 5.27 5.18 11.62
N GLY A 228 5.57 5.55 10.39
CA GLY A 228 6.26 4.73 9.40
C GLY A 228 5.59 4.75 8.04
N GLU A 229 6.04 3.84 7.18
CA GLU A 229 5.58 3.76 5.80
C GLU A 229 5.48 2.33 5.29
N PHE A 230 4.63 2.12 4.29
CA PHE A 230 4.59 0.93 3.46
C PHE A 230 5.05 1.29 2.05
N ILE A 231 6.21 0.81 1.66
CA ILE A 231 6.75 1.07 0.33
C ILE A 231 5.95 0.31 -0.74
N TRP A 232 5.66 0.97 -1.86
CA TRP A 232 5.14 0.34 -3.05
C TRP A 232 6.28 0.04 -4.02
N THR A 233 6.79 -1.20 -4.11
CA THR A 233 6.29 -2.39 -3.42
C THR A 233 7.46 -3.30 -3.05
N GLY A 234 7.22 -4.33 -2.26
CA GLY A 234 8.25 -5.29 -1.89
C GLY A 234 8.78 -6.07 -3.08
N PHE A 235 7.90 -6.60 -3.93
CA PHE A 235 8.23 -7.40 -5.12
C PHE A 235 7.63 -6.78 -6.38
N ASP A 236 8.33 -6.93 -7.51
CA ASP A 236 7.67 -6.76 -8.79
C ASP A 236 6.53 -7.78 -8.96
N TYR A 237 5.50 -7.42 -9.69
CA TYR A 237 4.33 -8.25 -9.96
C TYR A 237 3.89 -8.15 -11.42
N LEU A 238 3.18 -9.14 -11.89
CA LEU A 238 2.59 -9.12 -13.23
C LEU A 238 1.43 -8.15 -13.29
N GLY A 239 1.36 -7.41 -14.36
CA GLY A 239 0.47 -6.26 -14.53
C GLY A 239 1.16 -4.95 -14.17
N GLU A 240 0.50 -3.84 -14.43
CA GLU A 240 0.92 -2.47 -14.14
C GLU A 240 2.38 -2.15 -14.58
N PRO A 241 2.73 -2.34 -15.86
CA PRO A 241 4.09 -2.13 -16.34
C PRO A 241 4.38 -0.65 -16.60
N THR A 242 4.06 0.22 -15.66
CA THR A 242 4.35 1.65 -15.71
C THR A 242 5.87 1.89 -15.80
N PRO A 243 6.37 2.72 -16.71
CA PRO A 243 5.68 3.69 -17.57
C PRO A 243 5.28 3.15 -18.95
N TYR A 244 5.46 1.86 -19.22
CA TYR A 244 5.32 1.29 -20.59
C TYR A 244 3.87 0.89 -20.93
N TYR A 245 3.01 0.65 -19.91
CA TYR A 245 1.59 0.34 -20.07
C TYR A 245 1.33 -0.78 -21.10
N GLU A 246 0.74 -0.44 -22.25
CA GLU A 246 0.39 -1.38 -23.32
C GLU A 246 1.56 -1.75 -24.26
N GLU A 247 2.75 -1.22 -24.02
CA GLU A 247 3.91 -1.45 -24.88
C GLU A 247 4.50 -2.84 -24.66
N TRP A 248 4.39 -3.72 -25.66
CA TRP A 248 5.02 -5.04 -25.63
C TRP A 248 6.54 -4.93 -25.79
N PRO A 249 7.37 -5.72 -25.07
CA PRO A 249 7.01 -6.88 -24.23
C PRO A 249 6.83 -6.57 -22.73
N SER A 250 6.73 -5.33 -22.30
CA SER A 250 6.61 -4.99 -20.90
C SER A 250 5.26 -5.43 -20.33
N HIS A 251 5.28 -6.23 -19.29
CA HIS A 251 4.07 -6.74 -18.63
C HIS A 251 4.22 -6.96 -17.12
N SER A 252 5.38 -6.56 -16.58
CA SER A 252 5.67 -6.61 -15.15
C SER A 252 5.85 -5.20 -14.59
N SER A 253 5.50 -5.00 -13.33
CA SER A 253 5.82 -3.75 -12.64
C SER A 253 7.33 -3.56 -12.49
N TYR A 254 7.73 -2.31 -12.23
CA TYR A 254 9.12 -1.90 -11.95
C TYR A 254 9.29 -1.40 -10.51
N PHE A 255 8.23 -1.47 -9.70
CA PHE A 255 8.15 -0.89 -8.36
C PHE A 255 8.84 -1.69 -7.27
N GLY A 256 9.04 -2.99 -7.47
CA GLY A 256 9.57 -3.88 -6.45
C GLY A 256 10.96 -3.49 -5.95
N ALA A 257 11.19 -3.58 -4.65
CA ALA A 257 12.53 -3.63 -4.10
C ALA A 257 13.25 -4.94 -4.49
N VAL A 258 12.45 -5.93 -4.88
CA VAL A 258 12.88 -7.26 -5.33
C VAL A 258 12.21 -7.55 -6.67
N ASP A 259 12.93 -8.19 -7.61
CA ASP A 259 12.37 -8.55 -8.91
C ASP A 259 11.38 -9.74 -8.84
N LEU A 260 10.75 -10.08 -9.98
CA LEU A 260 9.81 -11.22 -10.07
C LEU A 260 10.41 -12.57 -9.64
N ALA A 261 11.72 -12.75 -9.81
CA ALA A 261 12.41 -13.97 -9.42
C ALA A 261 12.75 -14.01 -7.91
N GLY A 262 12.54 -12.90 -7.20
CA GLY A 262 12.89 -12.74 -5.80
C GLY A 262 14.36 -12.42 -5.59
N LEU A 263 14.97 -11.70 -6.54
CA LEU A 263 16.34 -11.21 -6.43
C LEU A 263 16.34 -9.71 -6.10
N PRO A 264 17.15 -9.26 -5.13
CA PRO A 264 17.14 -7.87 -4.70
C PRO A 264 17.61 -6.92 -5.81
N LYS A 265 16.90 -5.79 -5.94
CA LYS A 265 17.35 -4.61 -6.69
C LYS A 265 18.23 -3.72 -5.80
N ASP A 266 18.83 -2.66 -6.34
CA ASP A 266 19.73 -1.79 -5.57
C ASP A 266 19.02 -1.15 -4.38
N ARG A 267 17.77 -0.70 -4.52
CA ARG A 267 16.97 -0.13 -3.42
C ARG A 267 16.68 -1.09 -2.26
N PHE A 268 16.76 -2.38 -2.46
CA PHE A 268 16.65 -3.34 -1.36
C PHE A 268 17.69 -3.05 -0.26
N TYR A 269 18.91 -2.72 -0.69
CA TYR A 269 20.00 -2.40 0.22
C TYR A 269 19.92 -1.00 0.81
N LEU A 270 19.19 -0.10 0.16
CA LEU A 270 18.85 1.22 0.71
C LEU A 270 17.90 1.10 1.90
N TYR A 271 16.89 0.24 1.81
CA TYR A 271 15.92 0.00 2.88
C TYR A 271 16.47 -0.86 4.03
N ARG A 272 17.49 -1.67 3.77
CA ARG A 272 18.13 -2.55 4.74
C ARG A 272 18.99 -1.79 5.76
#